data_c5b12ec699ffcba05cbdb6feb76b0328
#
_entry.id   c5b12ec699ffcba05cbdb6feb76b0328
#
_cell.length_a   1.000
_cell.length_b   1.000
_cell.length_c   1.000
_cell.angle_alpha   90.00
_cell.angle_beta   90.00
_cell.angle_gamma   90.00
#
_symmetry.space_group_name_H-M   'P 1'
#
loop_
_entity.id
_entity.type
_entity.pdbx_description
1 polymer ?
#
loop_
_entity_poly.entity_id
_entity_poly.type
_entity_poly.pdbx_seq_one_letter_code
_entity_poly.pdbx_strand_id
1 'polypeptide(L)'
;MQIDVVELGVAAAQRAMVGGAINSRQLTQAYLDRIASIDRPSGDSKKGPTLNSVIELNAHALADADRLDAERVAGKLRGPLHGIPVLLKDNIDVVGMVNSAGSLALANNRPRRDAFLVTRLRDAGAVILGKTNLSEWANFRSTR
;
A
#
# COMPACT_ATOMS: atom_id res chain seq x y z
N MET A 1 -9.50 -13.24 14.36
CA MET A 1 -9.91 -11.92 14.91
C MET A 1 -9.86 -10.94 13.75
N GLN A 2 -10.96 -10.28 13.43
CA GLN A 2 -10.99 -9.26 12.37
C GLN A 2 -10.45 -7.95 12.96
N ILE A 3 -9.43 -7.38 12.32
CA ILE A 3 -8.83 -6.11 12.73
C ILE A 3 -9.66 -4.99 12.11
N ASP A 4 -10.17 -4.08 12.94
CA ASP A 4 -10.78 -2.86 12.44
C ASP A 4 -9.69 -1.85 12.06
N VAL A 5 -9.60 -1.56 10.76
CA VAL A 5 -8.63 -0.60 10.19
C VAL A 5 -9.27 0.74 9.83
N VAL A 6 -10.57 0.93 10.13
CA VAL A 6 -11.26 2.20 9.89
C VAL A 6 -10.69 3.25 10.83
N GLU A 7 -10.25 4.38 10.27
CA GLU A 7 -9.64 5.50 11.02
C GLU A 7 -8.44 5.08 11.91
N LEU A 8 -7.79 3.94 11.62
CA LEU A 8 -6.63 3.49 12.37
C LEU A 8 -5.38 4.30 12.00
N GLY A 9 -5.02 5.24 12.86
CA GLY A 9 -3.81 6.04 12.70
C GLY A 9 -2.52 5.27 12.97
N VAL A 10 -1.41 5.73 12.37
CA VAL A 10 -0.07 5.09 12.48
C VAL A 10 0.34 4.85 13.94
N ALA A 11 0.18 5.84 14.81
CA ALA A 11 0.56 5.71 16.22
C ALA A 11 -0.26 4.64 16.95
N ALA A 12 -1.54 4.49 16.64
CA ALA A 12 -2.39 3.46 17.21
C ALA A 12 -1.99 2.08 16.72
N ALA A 13 -1.73 1.93 15.41
CA ALA A 13 -1.22 0.70 14.82
C ALA A 13 0.12 0.27 15.45
N GLN A 14 1.05 1.21 15.63
CA GLN A 14 2.33 0.92 16.30
C GLN A 14 2.14 0.45 17.74
N ARG A 15 1.26 1.12 18.54
CA ARG A 15 0.96 0.67 19.90
C ARG A 15 0.38 -0.74 19.92
N ALA A 16 -0.52 -1.07 19.00
CA ALA A 16 -1.10 -2.40 18.89
C ALA A 16 -0.06 -3.46 18.52
N MET A 17 0.90 -3.14 17.65
CA MET A 17 2.01 -4.05 17.30
C MET A 17 3.01 -4.22 18.45
N VAL A 18 3.32 -3.16 19.18
CA VAL A 18 4.19 -3.23 20.37
C VAL A 18 3.54 -4.05 21.49
N GLY A 19 2.24 -3.88 21.67
CA GLY A 19 1.45 -4.66 22.65
C GLY A 19 1.15 -6.10 22.23
N GLY A 20 1.55 -6.52 21.01
CA GLY A 20 1.31 -7.88 20.50
C GLY A 20 -0.15 -8.16 20.13
N ALA A 21 -1.01 -7.15 20.08
CA ALA A 21 -2.41 -7.32 19.70
C ALA A 21 -2.56 -7.61 18.20
N ILE A 22 -1.67 -7.08 17.38
CA ILE A 22 -1.58 -7.33 15.93
C ILE A 22 -0.10 -7.40 15.52
N ASN A 23 0.15 -7.90 14.30
CA ASN A 23 1.46 -7.80 13.66
C ASN A 23 1.33 -7.12 12.28
N SER A 24 2.46 -6.82 11.62
CA SER A 24 2.47 -6.14 10.33
C SER A 24 1.76 -6.94 9.25
N ARG A 25 1.94 -8.27 9.22
CA ARG A 25 1.24 -9.15 8.27
C ARG A 25 -0.26 -9.07 8.43
N GLN A 26 -0.77 -9.14 9.66
CA GLN A 26 -2.21 -9.06 9.95
C GLN A 26 -2.78 -7.70 9.56
N LEU A 27 -2.07 -6.62 9.86
CA LEU A 27 -2.46 -5.27 9.47
C LEU A 27 -2.50 -5.12 7.94
N THR A 28 -1.47 -5.61 7.25
CA THR A 28 -1.39 -5.61 5.79
C THR A 28 -2.54 -6.40 5.16
N GLN A 29 -2.82 -7.60 5.68
CA GLN A 29 -3.93 -8.43 5.21
C GLN A 29 -5.28 -7.73 5.41
N ALA A 30 -5.51 -7.11 6.56
CA ALA A 30 -6.77 -6.41 6.82
C ALA A 30 -7.03 -5.26 5.83
N TYR A 31 -5.99 -4.53 5.42
CA TYR A 31 -6.12 -3.52 4.36
C TYR A 31 -6.34 -4.14 2.98
N LEU A 32 -5.68 -5.25 2.64
CA LEU A 32 -5.93 -5.98 1.39
C LEU A 32 -7.38 -6.47 1.31
N ASP A 33 -7.91 -7.04 2.38
CA ASP A 33 -9.30 -7.50 2.47
C ASP A 33 -10.29 -6.32 2.32
N ARG A 34 -9.98 -5.17 2.91
CA ARG A 34 -10.77 -3.96 2.77
C ARG A 34 -10.76 -3.45 1.32
N ILE A 35 -9.62 -3.42 0.66
CA ILE A 35 -9.50 -3.05 -0.76
C ILE A 35 -10.33 -3.99 -1.62
N ALA A 36 -10.22 -5.30 -1.38
CA ALA A 36 -11.00 -6.29 -2.12
C ALA A 36 -12.51 -6.14 -1.93
N SER A 37 -12.96 -5.77 -0.73
CA SER A 37 -14.38 -5.66 -0.39
C SER A 37 -15.05 -4.37 -0.85
N ILE A 38 -14.31 -3.25 -0.91
CA ILE A 38 -14.86 -1.91 -1.15
C ILE A 38 -14.38 -1.34 -2.47
N ASP A 39 -13.07 -1.43 -2.76
CA ASP A 39 -12.47 -0.80 -3.93
C ASP A 39 -12.73 -1.60 -5.20
N ARG A 40 -12.66 -2.92 -5.12
CA ARG A 40 -12.82 -3.85 -6.23
C ARG A 40 -13.72 -5.03 -5.86
N PRO A 41 -14.98 -4.80 -5.47
CA PRO A 41 -15.87 -5.92 -5.16
C PRO A 41 -16.04 -6.80 -6.39
N SER A 42 -15.74 -8.09 -6.27
CA SER A 42 -15.88 -9.05 -7.37
C SER A 42 -17.36 -9.22 -7.77
N GLY A 43 -17.72 -8.71 -8.93
CA GLY A 43 -18.84 -9.18 -9.74
C GLY A 43 -20.28 -9.00 -9.24
N ASP A 44 -20.53 -8.46 -8.07
CA ASP A 44 -21.87 -8.24 -7.57
C ASP A 44 -22.35 -6.81 -7.85
N SER A 45 -23.07 -6.65 -8.97
CA SER A 45 -23.68 -5.37 -9.37
C SER A 45 -24.63 -4.76 -8.33
N LYS A 46 -25.00 -5.50 -7.28
CA LYS A 46 -25.83 -5.02 -6.17
C LYS A 46 -25.06 -4.20 -5.13
N LYS A 47 -23.73 -4.23 -5.16
CA LYS A 47 -22.88 -3.52 -4.18
C LYS A 47 -22.46 -2.10 -4.61
N GLY A 48 -23.01 -1.59 -5.69
CA GLY A 48 -22.69 -0.27 -6.22
C GLY A 48 -21.43 -0.27 -7.11
N PRO A 49 -21.08 0.90 -7.68
CA PRO A 49 -19.90 1.03 -8.53
C PRO A 49 -18.62 0.83 -7.74
N THR A 50 -17.63 0.19 -8.36
CA THR A 50 -16.29 0.03 -7.81
C THR A 50 -15.59 1.40 -7.70
N LEU A 51 -14.85 1.63 -6.63
CA LEU A 51 -14.11 2.89 -6.45
C LEU A 51 -12.91 2.98 -7.42
N ASN A 52 -12.24 1.84 -7.67
CA ASN A 52 -11.01 1.76 -8.45
C ASN A 52 -9.94 2.76 -8.01
N SER A 53 -9.84 3.00 -6.71
CA SER A 53 -8.85 3.90 -6.15
C SER A 53 -7.45 3.29 -6.09
N VAL A 54 -7.35 1.97 -6.11
CA VAL A 54 -6.08 1.22 -6.16
C VAL A 54 -5.93 0.62 -7.56
N ILE A 55 -4.89 1.01 -8.29
CA ILE A 55 -4.63 0.53 -9.66
C ILE A 55 -3.84 -0.79 -9.68
N GLU A 56 -2.86 -0.95 -8.79
CA GLU A 56 -2.03 -2.16 -8.69
C GLU A 56 -1.71 -2.47 -7.22
N LEU A 57 -1.82 -3.74 -6.83
CA LEU A 57 -1.37 -4.23 -5.53
C LEU A 57 0.03 -4.83 -5.63
N ASN A 58 0.85 -4.62 -4.61
CA ASN A 58 2.17 -5.23 -4.53
C ASN A 58 2.03 -6.72 -4.15
N ALA A 59 2.38 -7.62 -5.08
CA ALA A 59 2.35 -9.05 -4.86
C ALA A 59 3.24 -9.53 -3.70
N HIS A 60 4.23 -8.73 -3.31
CA HIS A 60 5.18 -9.04 -2.24
C HIS A 60 4.81 -8.40 -0.89
N ALA A 61 3.71 -7.65 -0.79
CA ALA A 61 3.36 -6.89 0.42
C ALA A 61 3.32 -7.75 1.69
N LEU A 62 2.74 -8.95 1.62
CA LEU A 62 2.67 -9.86 2.77
C LEU A 62 4.04 -10.44 3.14
N ALA A 63 4.88 -10.76 2.16
CA ALA A 63 6.24 -11.25 2.42
C ALA A 63 7.13 -10.15 3.03
N ASP A 64 6.97 -8.91 2.58
CA ASP A 64 7.64 -7.75 3.18
C ASP A 64 7.19 -7.53 4.63
N ALA A 65 5.88 -7.67 4.90
CA ALA A 65 5.33 -7.57 6.25
C ALA A 65 5.88 -8.68 7.17
N ASP A 66 5.95 -9.94 6.71
CA ASP A 66 6.54 -11.05 7.46
C ASP A 66 8.00 -10.78 7.84
N ARG A 67 8.79 -10.25 6.89
CA ARG A 67 10.18 -9.88 7.14
C ARG A 67 10.31 -8.80 8.22
N LEU A 68 9.44 -7.79 8.17
CA LEU A 68 9.43 -6.71 9.17
C LEU A 68 8.93 -7.20 10.55
N ASP A 69 8.01 -8.14 10.59
CA ASP A 69 7.60 -8.80 11.84
C ASP A 69 8.77 -9.58 12.46
N ALA A 70 9.54 -10.31 11.64
CA ALA A 70 10.74 -10.99 12.10
C ALA A 70 11.82 -10.00 12.62
N GLU A 71 12.02 -8.87 11.93
CA GLU A 71 12.91 -7.81 12.41
C GLU A 71 12.44 -7.23 13.75
N ARG A 72 11.13 -7.03 13.94
CA ARG A 72 10.54 -6.56 15.20
C ARG A 72 10.81 -7.54 16.34
N VAL A 73 10.60 -8.84 16.12
CA VAL A 73 10.91 -9.88 17.11
C VAL A 73 12.40 -9.88 17.46
N ALA A 74 13.28 -9.61 16.49
CA ALA A 74 14.72 -9.51 16.71
C ALA A 74 15.17 -8.15 17.32
N GLY A 75 14.24 -7.26 17.69
CA GLY A 75 14.53 -5.93 18.23
C GLY A 75 15.08 -4.92 17.23
N LYS A 76 14.99 -5.22 15.93
CA LYS A 76 15.56 -4.39 14.83
C LYS A 76 14.49 -3.46 14.22
N LEU A 77 13.96 -2.54 15.01
CA LEU A 77 12.99 -1.55 14.52
C LEU A 77 13.69 -0.47 13.68
N ARG A 78 13.14 -0.17 12.52
CA ARG A 78 13.69 0.83 11.58
C ARG A 78 13.17 2.25 11.84
N GLY A 79 12.03 2.40 12.54
CA GLY A 79 11.44 3.70 12.85
C GLY A 79 9.93 3.66 13.01
N PRO A 80 9.27 4.83 13.06
CA PRO A 80 7.82 4.95 13.30
C PRO A 80 6.93 4.29 12.23
N LEU A 81 7.46 4.06 11.03
CA LEU A 81 6.73 3.41 9.93
C LEU A 81 7.00 1.91 9.84
N HIS A 82 7.78 1.33 10.75
CA HIS A 82 8.14 -0.09 10.69
C HIS A 82 6.90 -1.00 10.74
N GLY A 83 6.65 -1.71 9.63
CA GLY A 83 5.51 -2.61 9.47
C GLY A 83 4.19 -1.92 9.11
N ILE A 84 4.20 -0.62 8.79
CA ILE A 84 3.00 0.13 8.39
C ILE A 84 2.78 0.02 6.88
N PRO A 85 1.58 -0.43 6.43
CA PRO A 85 1.24 -0.45 5.02
C PRO A 85 1.04 0.96 4.46
N VAL A 86 1.61 1.23 3.28
CA VAL A 86 1.53 2.52 2.59
C VAL A 86 1.14 2.31 1.14
N LEU A 87 0.17 3.09 0.66
CA LEU A 87 -0.16 3.20 -0.75
C LEU A 87 0.58 4.39 -1.36
N LEU A 88 1.04 4.23 -2.60
CA LEU A 88 1.76 5.26 -3.35
C LEU A 88 0.99 5.63 -4.61
N LYS A 89 0.98 6.90 -4.96
CA LYS A 89 0.35 7.35 -6.19
C LYS A 89 1.08 6.79 -7.43
N ASP A 90 0.34 6.43 -8.47
CA ASP A 90 0.90 5.74 -9.64
C ASP A 90 1.71 6.63 -10.59
N ASN A 91 2.18 7.76 -10.11
CA ASN A 91 3.24 8.59 -10.73
C ASN A 91 4.54 8.59 -9.91
N ILE A 92 4.67 7.67 -8.94
CA ILE A 92 5.87 7.50 -8.11
C ILE A 92 6.50 6.17 -8.51
N ASP A 93 7.78 6.17 -8.87
CA ASP A 93 8.51 4.98 -9.28
C ASP A 93 8.69 4.00 -8.13
N VAL A 94 8.24 2.76 -8.36
CA VAL A 94 8.43 1.62 -7.44
C VAL A 94 8.94 0.43 -8.26
N VAL A 95 10.10 -0.10 -7.90
CA VAL A 95 10.65 -1.29 -8.54
C VAL A 95 9.69 -2.47 -8.37
N GLY A 96 9.43 -3.18 -9.48
CA GLY A 96 8.52 -4.31 -9.52
C GLY A 96 7.06 -3.97 -9.78
N MET A 97 6.70 -2.68 -9.82
CA MET A 97 5.35 -2.21 -10.10
C MET A 97 5.34 -1.29 -11.32
N VAL A 98 4.17 -1.12 -11.94
CA VAL A 98 3.99 -0.18 -13.06
C VAL A 98 3.99 1.26 -12.53
N ASN A 99 4.50 2.18 -13.32
CA ASN A 99 4.29 3.63 -13.16
C ASN A 99 3.63 4.15 -14.44
N SER A 100 2.31 4.20 -14.45
CA SER A 100 1.53 4.58 -15.63
C SER A 100 1.19 6.07 -15.68
N ALA A 101 1.32 6.80 -14.57
CA ALA A 101 0.78 8.15 -14.43
C ALA A 101 -0.70 8.27 -14.87
N GLY A 102 -1.48 7.17 -14.75
CA GLY A 102 -2.86 7.08 -15.19
C GLY A 102 -3.04 7.04 -16.72
N SER A 103 -1.96 6.88 -17.50
CA SER A 103 -1.99 6.89 -18.96
C SER A 103 -1.76 5.50 -19.54
N LEU A 104 -2.59 5.12 -20.54
CA LEU A 104 -2.40 3.88 -21.28
C LEU A 104 -1.07 3.85 -22.06
N ALA A 105 -0.54 5.02 -22.44
CA ALA A 105 0.76 5.10 -23.09
C ALA A 105 1.90 4.57 -22.23
N LEU A 106 1.75 4.58 -20.90
CA LEU A 106 2.72 4.10 -19.93
C LEU A 106 2.25 2.81 -19.21
N ALA A 107 1.24 2.12 -19.69
CA ALA A 107 0.67 0.93 -19.05
C ALA A 107 1.70 -0.18 -18.78
N ASN A 108 2.78 -0.23 -19.53
CA ASN A 108 3.86 -1.20 -19.37
C ASN A 108 5.18 -0.59 -18.88
N ASN A 109 5.16 0.67 -18.44
CA ASN A 109 6.35 1.34 -17.94
C ASN A 109 6.71 0.80 -16.55
N ARG A 110 7.84 0.04 -16.48
CA ARG A 110 8.37 -0.52 -15.22
C ARG A 110 9.68 0.16 -14.87
N PRO A 111 9.71 0.98 -13.81
CA PRO A 111 10.90 1.67 -13.39
C PRO A 111 12.00 0.70 -12.95
N ARG A 112 13.25 1.04 -13.26
CA ARG A 112 14.44 0.24 -12.90
C ARG A 112 14.99 0.56 -11.51
N ARG A 113 14.50 1.61 -10.88
CA ARG A 113 14.89 2.07 -9.55
C ARG A 113 13.68 2.68 -8.83
N ASP A 114 13.69 2.56 -7.53
CA ASP A 114 12.73 3.26 -6.68
C ASP A 114 12.95 4.79 -6.75
N ALA A 115 11.87 5.56 -6.70
CA ALA A 115 11.98 6.98 -6.39
C ALA A 115 12.64 7.19 -5.02
N PHE A 116 13.33 8.29 -4.83
CA PHE A 116 14.02 8.60 -3.57
C PHE A 116 13.08 8.50 -2.34
N LEU A 117 11.85 8.98 -2.48
CA LEU A 117 10.82 8.82 -1.45
C LEU A 117 10.56 7.36 -1.08
N VAL A 118 10.49 6.47 -2.09
CA VAL A 118 10.20 5.04 -1.88
C VAL A 118 11.35 4.35 -1.16
N THR A 119 12.59 4.67 -1.54
CA THR A 119 13.78 4.18 -0.84
C THR A 119 13.71 4.57 0.65
N ARG A 120 13.40 5.82 0.96
CA ARG A 120 13.27 6.29 2.35
C ARG A 120 12.14 5.59 3.12
N LEU A 121 11.00 5.32 2.46
CA LEU A 121 9.90 4.59 3.08
C LEU A 121 10.29 3.15 3.41
N ARG A 122 10.98 2.46 2.48
CA ARG A 122 11.50 1.11 2.71
C ARG A 122 12.54 1.08 3.84
N ASP A 123 13.44 2.05 3.86
CA ASP A 123 14.45 2.19 4.91
C ASP A 123 13.81 2.43 6.29
N ALA A 124 12.72 3.18 6.34
CA ALA A 124 11.91 3.40 7.54
C ALA A 124 11.04 2.18 7.92
N GLY A 125 11.05 1.11 7.12
CA GLY A 125 10.32 -0.12 7.37
C GLY A 125 8.85 -0.08 6.96
N ALA A 126 8.43 0.81 6.07
CA ALA A 126 7.08 0.79 5.52
C ALA A 126 6.88 -0.42 4.59
N VAL A 127 5.70 -1.00 4.59
CA VAL A 127 5.25 -2.00 3.62
C VAL A 127 4.61 -1.27 2.44
N ILE A 128 5.19 -1.36 1.25
CA ILE A 128 4.54 -0.82 0.06
C ILE A 128 3.39 -1.74 -0.33
N LEU A 129 2.16 -1.28 -0.10
CA LEU A 129 0.94 -2.07 -0.29
C LEU A 129 0.50 -2.10 -1.76
N GLY A 130 0.67 -0.98 -2.46
CA GLY A 130 0.23 -0.85 -3.84
C GLY A 130 0.33 0.57 -4.37
N LYS A 131 -0.24 0.75 -5.56
CA LYS A 131 -0.29 2.02 -6.28
C LYS A 131 -1.72 2.54 -6.34
N THR A 132 -1.91 3.82 -6.03
CA THR A 132 -3.23 4.46 -6.15
C THR A 132 -3.43 5.05 -7.53
N ASN A 133 -4.68 4.95 -8.00
CA ASN A 133 -5.11 5.50 -9.27
C ASN A 133 -5.06 7.03 -9.26
N LEU A 134 -4.99 7.62 -10.45
CA LEU A 134 -5.00 9.06 -10.64
C LEU A 134 -5.59 9.39 -12.01
N SER A 135 -6.03 10.63 -12.21
CA SER A 135 -6.35 11.15 -13.54
C SER A 135 -5.08 11.14 -14.41
N GLU A 136 -5.25 10.93 -15.71
CA GLU A 136 -4.13 10.92 -16.66
C GLU A 136 -3.24 12.16 -16.46
N TRP A 137 -1.94 11.93 -16.28
CA TRP A 137 -0.94 12.96 -15.99
C TRP A 137 -1.33 13.88 -14.82
N ALA A 138 -2.01 13.33 -13.81
CA ALA A 138 -2.49 14.08 -12.63
C ALA A 138 -3.35 15.30 -13.01
N ASN A 139 -4.15 15.18 -14.06
CA ASN A 139 -4.99 16.25 -14.60
C ASN A 139 -4.20 17.46 -15.14
N PHE A 140 -2.96 17.28 -15.50
CA PHE A 140 -2.06 18.33 -15.99
C PHE A 140 -2.60 19.07 -17.22
N ARG A 141 -3.42 18.39 -18.04
CA ARG A 141 -3.95 18.92 -19.31
C ARG A 141 -5.40 19.40 -19.22
N SER A 142 -6.01 19.34 -18.05
CA SER A 142 -7.40 19.81 -17.90
C SER A 142 -7.44 21.33 -17.87
N THR A 143 -8.34 21.88 -18.67
CA THR A 143 -8.68 23.33 -18.67
C THR A 143 -9.95 23.61 -17.89
N ARG A 144 -10.49 22.64 -17.14
CA ARG A 144 -11.69 22.76 -16.32
C ARG A 144 -11.36 23.19 -14.91
#